data_41456d6f3a59c594893db60aa582a889
#
_entry.id   41456d6f3a59c594893db60aa582a889
#
_cell.length_a   1.000
_cell.length_b   1.000
_cell.length_c   1.000
_cell.angle_alpha   90.00
_cell.angle_beta   90.00
_cell.angle_gamma   90.00
#
_symmetry.space_group_name_H-M   'P 1'
#
loop_
_entity.id
_entity.type
_entity.pdbx_description
1 polymer ?
#
loop_
_entity_poly.entity_id
_entity_poly.type
_entity_poly.pdbx_seq_one_letter_code
_entity_poly.pdbx_strand_id
1 'polypeptide(L)'
;MLTEFDLHLFGEGTLHRAYDKLGAHRRELDGRAGVHFAVWAPNAEQVSVIGDFNGWDPRTHPMRSLGVSGVWEAFVPGVNDGHRYKYEIRSRVDGARLQKSDPYGVFFESDASGAAIVWDLNRYTWLDKKWMEERPRKNGWLDRPLSTYEVHLGSWKRVPERGGEPLTYRELAQQLVPYVREMGYTHIELLPVLEHPFAGSWGYQVIGFFAPTSRFGPPEDFKAFIDACHAHELGVILD
;
A
#
# COMPACT_ATOMS: atom_id res chain seq x y z
N MET A 1 -0.65 11.54 15.80
CA MET A 1 -0.69 10.51 16.87
C MET A 1 -2.14 10.11 17.06
N LEU A 2 -2.39 8.90 17.55
CA LEU A 2 -3.77 8.46 17.81
C LEU A 2 -4.32 9.16 19.05
N THR A 3 -5.59 9.56 18.98
CA THR A 3 -6.35 10.12 20.10
C THR A 3 -7.08 9.02 20.87
N GLU A 4 -7.55 9.28 22.08
CA GLU A 4 -8.41 8.34 22.82
C GLU A 4 -9.67 7.98 22.04
N PHE A 5 -10.24 8.94 21.29
CA PHE A 5 -11.38 8.70 20.42
C PHE A 5 -11.05 7.77 19.24
N ASP A 6 -9.87 7.93 18.60
CA ASP A 6 -9.41 7.00 17.57
C ASP A 6 -9.28 5.57 18.12
N LEU A 7 -8.72 5.42 19.33
CA LEU A 7 -8.56 4.12 19.99
C LEU A 7 -9.90 3.49 20.37
N HIS A 8 -10.87 4.31 20.80
CA HIS A 8 -12.23 3.85 21.08
C HIS A 8 -12.88 3.29 19.80
N LEU A 9 -12.89 4.07 18.71
CA LEU A 9 -13.43 3.64 17.41
C LEU A 9 -12.70 2.40 16.86
N PHE A 10 -11.39 2.32 17.06
CA PHE A 10 -10.61 1.14 16.67
C PHE A 10 -11.05 -0.10 17.44
N GLY A 11 -11.21 0.02 18.76
CA GLY A 11 -11.66 -1.05 19.63
C GLY A 11 -13.08 -1.54 19.32
N GLU A 12 -13.98 -0.66 18.85
CA GLU A 12 -15.33 -1.00 18.40
C GLU A 12 -15.38 -1.55 16.95
N GLY A 13 -14.27 -1.50 16.20
CA GLY A 13 -14.25 -1.88 14.78
C GLY A 13 -14.91 -0.87 13.85
N THR A 14 -15.14 0.38 14.31
CA THR A 14 -15.79 1.45 13.54
C THR A 14 -14.82 2.47 12.97
N LEU A 15 -13.52 2.35 13.23
CA LEU A 15 -12.48 3.18 12.60
C LEU A 15 -12.22 2.73 11.15
N HIS A 16 -13.18 2.99 10.25
CA HIS A 16 -13.14 2.54 8.85
C HIS A 16 -11.92 3.02 8.06
N ARG A 17 -11.30 4.13 8.49
CA ARG A 17 -10.09 4.67 7.88
C ARG A 17 -8.87 4.48 8.79
N ALA A 18 -8.70 3.29 9.35
CA ALA A 18 -7.57 2.96 10.21
C ALA A 18 -6.21 3.20 9.53
N TYR A 19 -6.15 3.07 8.20
CA TYR A 19 -4.96 3.37 7.39
C TYR A 19 -4.52 4.85 7.41
N ASP A 20 -5.35 5.80 7.85
CA ASP A 20 -4.94 7.19 8.07
C ASP A 20 -4.21 7.39 9.41
N LYS A 21 -4.25 6.38 10.27
CA LYS A 21 -3.74 6.42 11.65
C LYS A 21 -2.64 5.40 11.91
N LEU A 22 -2.85 4.16 11.45
CA LEU A 22 -1.87 3.08 11.53
C LEU A 22 -0.96 3.09 10.31
N GLY A 23 0.26 2.57 10.45
CA GLY A 23 1.28 2.65 9.43
C GLY A 23 2.31 3.74 9.70
N ALA A 24 2.96 4.22 8.65
CA ALA A 24 3.99 5.26 8.69
C ALA A 24 3.48 6.56 8.06
N HIS A 25 3.33 7.61 8.86
CA HIS A 25 2.79 8.89 8.41
C HIS A 25 3.75 10.03 8.67
N ARG A 26 4.07 10.81 7.63
CA ARG A 26 4.85 12.04 7.77
C ARG A 26 4.09 13.03 8.64
N ARG A 27 4.77 13.57 9.64
CA ARG A 27 4.23 14.55 10.59
C ARG A 27 5.29 15.56 10.98
N GLU A 28 4.84 16.67 11.52
CA GLU A 28 5.67 17.60 12.26
C GLU A 28 5.21 17.57 13.73
N LEU A 29 6.15 17.41 14.63
CA LEU A 29 5.91 17.42 16.07
C LEU A 29 6.97 18.32 16.73
N ASP A 30 6.52 19.30 17.49
CA ASP A 30 7.37 20.30 18.17
C ASP A 30 8.41 20.95 17.23
N GLY A 31 7.97 21.33 16.01
CA GLY A 31 8.80 21.97 14.99
C GLY A 31 9.82 21.03 14.32
N ARG A 32 9.74 19.73 14.55
CA ARG A 32 10.60 18.73 13.91
C ARG A 32 9.80 17.87 12.93
N ALA A 33 10.22 17.88 11.69
CA ALA A 33 9.70 16.97 10.68
C ALA A 33 10.19 15.52 10.94
N GLY A 34 9.32 14.55 10.72
CA GLY A 34 9.63 13.13 10.91
C GLY A 34 8.47 12.24 10.51
N VAL A 35 8.50 11.01 10.99
CA VAL A 35 7.47 10.01 10.72
C VAL A 35 6.87 9.49 12.03
N HIS A 36 5.56 9.49 12.08
CA HIS A 36 4.78 8.79 13.11
C HIS A 36 4.52 7.36 12.62
N PHE A 37 4.97 6.38 13.39
CA PHE A 37 4.74 4.97 13.18
C PHE A 37 3.69 4.48 14.18
N ALA A 38 2.73 3.69 13.71
CA ALA A 38 1.74 3.08 14.58
C ALA A 38 1.36 1.70 14.07
N VAL A 39 1.31 0.70 14.96
CA VAL A 39 0.99 -0.68 14.64
C VAL A 39 0.14 -1.33 15.74
N TRP A 40 -0.79 -2.18 15.34
CA TRP A 40 -1.54 -3.02 16.27
C TRP A 40 -0.80 -4.34 16.52
N ALA A 41 -0.37 -4.53 17.75
CA ALA A 41 0.34 -5.72 18.20
C ALA A 41 -0.08 -6.08 19.63
N PRO A 42 -1.30 -6.60 19.83
CA PRO A 42 -1.91 -6.77 21.16
C PRO A 42 -1.19 -7.81 22.03
N ASN A 43 -0.50 -8.77 21.41
CA ASN A 43 0.25 -9.81 22.10
C ASN A 43 1.74 -9.47 22.29
N ALA A 44 2.13 -8.22 21.99
CA ALA A 44 3.50 -7.78 22.19
C ALA A 44 3.75 -7.38 23.64
N GLU A 45 4.93 -7.75 24.16
CA GLU A 45 5.51 -7.21 25.38
C GLU A 45 6.26 -5.91 25.09
N GLN A 46 6.91 -5.85 23.91
CA GLN A 46 7.67 -4.70 23.44
C GLN A 46 7.58 -4.63 21.90
N VAL A 47 7.50 -3.43 21.36
CA VAL A 47 7.60 -3.14 19.93
C VAL A 47 8.63 -2.05 19.73
N SER A 48 9.47 -2.20 18.71
CA SER A 48 10.41 -1.17 18.25
C SER A 48 10.29 -1.00 16.75
N VAL A 49 10.39 0.23 16.25
CA VAL A 49 10.55 0.47 14.82
C VAL A 49 12.04 0.43 14.47
N ILE A 50 12.38 -0.37 13.47
CA ILE A 50 13.74 -0.57 12.98
C ILE A 50 13.80 -0.26 11.48
N GLY A 51 14.92 0.29 11.03
CA GLY A 51 15.07 0.64 9.63
C GLY A 51 16.43 1.28 9.32
N ASP A 52 16.56 1.78 8.08
CA ASP A 52 17.79 2.44 7.62
C ASP A 52 18.23 3.60 8.51
N PHE A 53 17.25 4.32 9.08
CA PHE A 53 17.47 5.50 9.92
C PHE A 53 18.09 5.20 11.31
N ASN A 54 18.15 3.94 11.70
CA ASN A 54 18.72 3.54 12.98
C ASN A 54 19.62 2.29 12.90
N GLY A 55 20.08 1.94 11.68
CA GLY A 55 20.92 0.77 11.47
C GLY A 55 20.24 -0.56 11.85
N TRP A 56 18.90 -0.59 11.80
CA TRP A 56 18.06 -1.75 12.15
C TRP A 56 18.22 -2.18 13.62
N ASP A 57 18.63 -1.26 14.51
CA ASP A 57 18.82 -1.50 15.94
C ASP A 57 17.51 -1.27 16.73
N PRO A 58 16.89 -2.32 17.31
CA PRO A 58 15.63 -2.21 18.04
C PRO A 58 15.72 -1.47 19.36
N ARG A 59 16.95 -1.19 19.86
CA ARG A 59 17.17 -0.49 21.12
C ARG A 59 16.96 1.02 21.02
N THR A 60 17.01 1.58 19.80
CA THR A 60 17.06 3.03 19.55
C THR A 60 15.70 3.69 19.47
N HIS A 61 14.69 2.98 18.94
CA HIS A 61 13.34 3.53 18.76
C HIS A 61 12.27 2.58 19.30
N PRO A 62 12.23 2.35 20.64
CA PRO A 62 11.13 1.63 21.24
C PRO A 62 9.83 2.42 21.08
N MET A 63 8.75 1.71 20.82
CA MET A 63 7.41 2.28 20.66
C MET A 63 6.67 2.29 21.98
N ARG A 64 5.81 3.30 22.17
CA ARG A 64 4.95 3.44 23.33
C ARG A 64 3.66 2.62 23.12
N SER A 65 3.31 1.80 24.12
CA SER A 65 2.00 1.15 24.16
C SER A 65 0.90 2.16 24.48
N LEU A 66 -0.22 2.06 23.76
CA LEU A 66 -1.44 2.84 24.03
C LEU A 66 -2.44 2.01 24.87
N GLY A 67 -1.92 1.38 25.91
CA GLY A 67 -2.69 0.68 26.93
C GLY A 67 -3.37 -0.57 26.39
N VAL A 68 -4.65 -0.75 26.74
CA VAL A 68 -5.44 -1.96 26.44
C VAL A 68 -5.84 -2.10 24.96
N SER A 69 -5.63 -1.04 24.16
CA SER A 69 -5.95 -1.06 22.73
C SER A 69 -5.10 -2.06 21.93
N GLY A 70 -3.93 -2.43 22.45
CA GLY A 70 -2.92 -3.21 21.73
C GLY A 70 -2.18 -2.44 20.64
N VAL A 71 -2.43 -1.14 20.50
CA VAL A 71 -1.72 -0.27 19.55
C VAL A 71 -0.43 0.25 20.17
N TRP A 72 0.60 0.32 19.36
CA TRP A 72 1.91 0.87 19.69
C TRP A 72 2.23 2.01 18.72
N GLU A 73 2.83 3.09 19.23
CA GLU A 73 3.20 4.23 18.39
C GLU A 73 4.56 4.80 18.77
N ALA A 74 5.24 5.41 17.79
CA ALA A 74 6.44 6.23 18.00
C ALA A 74 6.50 7.34 16.95
N PHE A 75 7.06 8.48 17.32
CA PHE A 75 7.47 9.51 16.37
C PHE A 75 9.00 9.52 16.27
N VAL A 76 9.51 9.43 15.04
CA VAL A 76 10.94 9.42 14.77
C VAL A 76 11.30 10.64 13.92
N PRO A 77 11.96 11.65 14.52
CA PRO A 77 12.37 12.85 13.80
C PRO A 77 13.46 12.53 12.77
N GLY A 78 13.47 13.26 11.66
CA GLY A 78 14.48 13.12 10.59
C GLY A 78 14.26 11.97 9.63
N VAL A 79 13.29 11.08 9.89
CA VAL A 79 12.90 10.04 8.94
C VAL A 79 12.11 10.68 7.79
N ASN A 80 12.40 10.25 6.57
CA ASN A 80 11.84 10.78 5.33
C ASN A 80 11.43 9.65 4.38
N ASP A 81 10.81 10.04 3.27
CA ASP A 81 10.49 9.14 2.17
C ASP A 81 11.72 8.38 1.67
N GLY A 82 11.52 7.12 1.33
CA GLY A 82 12.56 6.22 0.86
C GLY A 82 13.24 5.41 1.96
N HIS A 83 13.11 5.77 3.24
CA HIS A 83 13.65 4.95 4.32
C HIS A 83 12.86 3.65 4.46
N ARG A 84 13.59 2.53 4.51
CA ARG A 84 13.03 1.20 4.76
C ARG A 84 12.85 0.97 6.23
N TYR A 85 11.80 0.24 6.60
CA TYR A 85 11.53 -0.08 8.00
C TYR A 85 10.76 -1.38 8.17
N LYS A 86 10.82 -1.89 9.40
CA LYS A 86 10.00 -2.99 9.95
C LYS A 86 9.68 -2.71 11.41
N TYR A 87 8.85 -3.57 11.99
CA TYR A 87 8.65 -3.63 13.43
C TYR A 87 9.38 -4.85 14.00
N GLU A 88 10.22 -4.66 15.04
CA GLU A 88 10.68 -5.75 15.88
C GLU A 88 9.74 -5.88 17.06
N ILE A 89 9.16 -7.07 17.20
CA ILE A 89 8.14 -7.38 18.21
C ILE A 89 8.69 -8.45 19.14
N ARG A 90 8.68 -8.19 20.44
CA ARG A 90 8.88 -9.19 21.46
C ARG A 90 7.53 -9.75 21.88
N SER A 91 7.33 -11.04 21.66
CA SER A 91 6.08 -11.74 22.01
C SER A 91 5.94 -11.88 23.53
N ARG A 92 4.74 -11.58 24.04
CA ARG A 92 4.39 -11.78 25.45
C ARG A 92 4.20 -13.27 25.78
N VAL A 93 3.88 -14.09 24.78
CA VAL A 93 3.51 -15.50 24.97
C VAL A 93 4.75 -16.37 25.26
N ASP A 94 5.81 -16.16 24.48
CA ASP A 94 7.01 -17.02 24.49
C ASP A 94 8.34 -16.25 24.53
N GLY A 95 8.27 -14.90 24.58
CA GLY A 95 9.46 -14.04 24.57
C GLY A 95 10.20 -13.99 23.24
N ALA A 96 9.70 -14.62 22.19
CA ALA A 96 10.32 -14.64 20.88
C ALA A 96 10.41 -13.23 20.29
N ARG A 97 11.51 -12.96 19.57
CA ARG A 97 11.72 -11.72 18.82
C ARG A 97 11.40 -11.97 17.35
N LEU A 98 10.49 -11.21 16.81
CA LEU A 98 9.99 -11.33 15.45
C LEU A 98 10.14 -10.00 14.72
N GLN A 99 10.72 -10.02 13.54
CA GLN A 99 10.67 -8.86 12.64
C GLN A 99 9.48 -9.01 11.70
N LYS A 100 8.60 -8.02 11.69
CA LYS A 100 7.35 -8.01 10.92
C LYS A 100 7.28 -6.81 10.00
N SER A 101 6.74 -7.03 8.80
CA SER A 101 6.36 -5.97 7.88
C SER A 101 5.20 -5.14 8.46
N ASP A 102 5.07 -3.92 8.02
CA ASP A 102 3.94 -3.07 8.42
C ASP A 102 2.67 -3.51 7.69
N PRO A 103 1.59 -3.92 8.41
CA PRO A 103 0.33 -4.28 7.77
C PRO A 103 -0.33 -3.13 7.00
N TYR A 104 -0.01 -1.89 7.36
CA TYR A 104 -0.51 -0.66 6.72
C TYR A 104 0.53 0.01 5.83
N GLY A 105 1.65 -0.69 5.54
CA GLY A 105 2.66 -0.19 4.60
C GLY A 105 2.06 0.06 3.23
N VAL A 106 2.42 1.18 2.61
CA VAL A 106 1.87 1.62 1.31
C VAL A 106 2.84 1.43 0.14
N PHE A 107 4.08 1.08 0.45
CA PHE A 107 5.13 0.75 -0.50
C PHE A 107 6.13 -0.20 0.15
N PHE A 108 6.68 -1.15 -0.62
CA PHE A 108 7.61 -2.17 -0.11
C PHE A 108 8.77 -2.37 -1.07
N GLU A 109 9.86 -2.97 -0.56
CA GLU A 109 10.86 -3.58 -1.41
C GLU A 109 10.26 -4.77 -2.16
N SER A 110 10.70 -4.96 -3.40
CA SER A 110 10.22 -6.06 -4.27
C SER A 110 10.85 -7.42 -3.94
N ASP A 111 11.69 -7.47 -2.92
CA ASP A 111 12.40 -8.69 -2.52
C ASP A 111 11.68 -9.43 -1.36
N ALA A 112 12.24 -10.59 -0.99
CA ALA A 112 11.73 -11.41 0.11
C ALA A 112 11.93 -10.78 1.50
N SER A 113 12.64 -9.65 1.61
CA SER A 113 12.84 -8.96 2.90
C SER A 113 11.51 -8.48 3.46
N GLY A 114 10.61 -8.00 2.59
CA GLY A 114 9.30 -7.46 2.96
C GLY A 114 9.41 -6.19 3.82
N ALA A 115 10.49 -5.42 3.66
CA ALA A 115 10.59 -4.14 4.35
C ALA A 115 9.64 -3.13 3.71
N ALA A 116 8.84 -2.46 4.53
CA ALA A 116 8.05 -1.33 4.08
C ALA A 116 8.94 -0.10 3.86
N ILE A 117 8.53 0.75 2.95
CA ILE A 117 9.22 2.01 2.61
C ILE A 117 8.31 3.16 3.01
N VAL A 118 8.84 4.11 3.75
CA VAL A 118 8.13 5.37 4.05
C VAL A 118 7.86 6.09 2.73
N TRP A 119 6.60 6.38 2.46
CA TRP A 119 6.20 6.94 1.17
C TRP A 119 5.04 7.92 1.30
N ASP A 120 5.15 9.08 0.64
CA ASP A 120 4.07 10.05 0.59
C ASP A 120 3.12 9.76 -0.58
N LEU A 121 1.92 9.27 -0.30
CA LEU A 121 0.91 9.00 -1.31
C LEU A 121 0.32 10.27 -1.96
N ASN A 122 0.60 11.47 -1.42
CA ASN A 122 0.11 12.73 -1.98
C ASN A 122 0.97 13.26 -3.15
N ARG A 123 2.01 12.52 -3.55
CA ARG A 123 2.84 12.86 -4.72
C ARG A 123 2.08 12.84 -6.04
N TYR A 124 0.93 12.19 -6.10
CA TYR A 124 0.10 12.08 -7.28
C TYR A 124 -1.18 12.89 -7.12
N THR A 125 -1.49 13.71 -8.13
CA THR A 125 -2.76 14.42 -8.23
C THR A 125 -3.65 13.70 -9.23
N TRP A 126 -4.82 13.24 -8.77
CA TRP A 126 -5.79 12.56 -9.61
C TRP A 126 -6.37 13.49 -10.68
N LEU A 127 -6.52 13.00 -11.89
CA LEU A 127 -7.09 13.71 -13.04
C LEU A 127 -8.49 13.21 -13.41
N ASP A 128 -9.00 12.22 -12.73
CA ASP A 128 -10.23 11.48 -13.00
C ASP A 128 -11.52 12.10 -12.43
N LYS A 129 -11.50 13.39 -12.05
CA LYS A 129 -12.64 14.08 -11.45
C LYS A 129 -13.94 13.89 -12.25
N LYS A 130 -13.88 14.02 -13.58
CA LYS A 130 -15.05 13.82 -14.47
C LYS A 130 -15.61 12.40 -14.34
N TRP A 131 -14.74 11.39 -14.37
CA TRP A 131 -15.11 9.99 -14.19
C TRP A 131 -15.82 9.76 -12.87
N MET A 132 -15.25 10.27 -11.77
CA MET A 132 -15.81 10.13 -10.42
C MET A 132 -17.15 10.84 -10.24
N GLU A 133 -17.37 11.96 -10.91
CA GLU A 133 -18.67 12.69 -10.89
C GLU A 133 -19.74 12.01 -11.75
N GLU A 134 -19.35 11.39 -12.88
CA GLU A 134 -20.28 10.72 -13.79
C GLU A 134 -20.64 9.31 -13.35
N ARG A 135 -19.75 8.61 -12.68
CA ARG A 135 -19.90 7.20 -12.27
C ARG A 135 -21.19 6.93 -11.47
N PRO A 136 -21.57 7.72 -10.45
CA PRO A 136 -22.84 7.53 -9.75
C PRO A 136 -24.06 7.81 -10.64
N ARG A 137 -23.96 8.81 -11.54
CA ARG A 137 -25.04 9.18 -12.46
C ARG A 137 -25.32 8.12 -13.51
N LYS A 138 -24.32 7.30 -13.82
CA LYS A 138 -24.40 6.16 -14.74
C LYS A 138 -24.99 4.91 -14.04
N ASN A 139 -25.67 5.08 -12.90
CA ASN A 139 -26.32 4.00 -12.13
C ASN A 139 -25.41 2.83 -11.81
N GLY A 140 -24.10 3.09 -11.62
CA GLY A 140 -23.11 2.07 -11.26
C GLY A 140 -23.03 0.91 -12.25
N TRP A 141 -23.35 1.14 -13.55
CA TRP A 141 -23.34 0.10 -14.59
C TRP A 141 -24.49 -0.93 -14.52
N LEU A 142 -25.45 -0.79 -13.61
CA LEU A 142 -26.51 -1.79 -13.43
C LEU A 142 -27.45 -1.93 -14.63
N ASP A 143 -27.54 -0.93 -15.50
CA ASP A 143 -28.42 -0.87 -16.67
C ASP A 143 -27.65 -0.91 -18.01
N ARG A 144 -26.38 -1.34 -17.99
CA ARG A 144 -25.50 -1.32 -19.18
C ARG A 144 -24.82 -2.65 -19.38
N PRO A 145 -24.44 -2.96 -20.62
CA PRO A 145 -23.54 -4.10 -20.87
C PRO A 145 -22.24 -3.95 -20.09
N LEU A 146 -21.83 -5.00 -19.43
CA LEU A 146 -20.55 -5.14 -18.76
C LEU A 146 -19.72 -6.18 -19.49
N SER A 147 -18.50 -5.83 -19.86
CA SER A 147 -17.52 -6.76 -20.40
C SER A 147 -16.17 -6.46 -19.73
N THR A 148 -15.61 -7.46 -19.07
CA THR A 148 -14.40 -7.34 -18.27
C THR A 148 -13.24 -8.06 -18.94
N TYR A 149 -12.10 -7.39 -19.05
CA TYR A 149 -10.82 -7.96 -19.45
C TYR A 149 -10.00 -8.27 -18.21
N GLU A 150 -9.94 -9.54 -17.82
CA GLU A 150 -9.11 -10.01 -16.72
C GLU A 150 -7.66 -10.16 -17.18
N VAL A 151 -6.71 -9.67 -16.39
CA VAL A 151 -5.31 -9.64 -16.79
C VAL A 151 -4.33 -9.74 -15.61
N HIS A 152 -3.29 -10.57 -15.78
CA HIS A 152 -2.12 -10.56 -14.93
C HIS A 152 -1.05 -9.64 -15.53
N LEU A 153 -0.78 -8.50 -14.90
CA LEU A 153 0.09 -7.45 -15.44
C LEU A 153 1.50 -7.96 -15.75
N GLY A 154 2.04 -8.84 -14.91
CA GLY A 154 3.39 -9.37 -15.05
C GLY A 154 3.60 -10.34 -16.23
N SER A 155 2.52 -10.85 -16.83
CA SER A 155 2.61 -11.82 -17.95
C SER A 155 1.92 -11.36 -19.22
N TRP A 156 1.14 -10.27 -19.20
CA TRP A 156 0.42 -9.77 -20.37
C TRP A 156 1.36 -9.47 -21.53
N LYS A 157 2.46 -8.78 -21.27
CA LYS A 157 3.52 -8.50 -22.25
C LYS A 157 4.88 -8.41 -21.56
N ARG A 158 5.89 -8.88 -22.25
CA ARG A 158 7.29 -8.86 -21.80
C ARG A 158 8.13 -8.03 -22.77
N VAL A 159 9.21 -7.44 -22.27
CA VAL A 159 10.15 -6.61 -23.04
C VAL A 159 11.43 -7.40 -23.27
N PRO A 160 11.62 -8.02 -24.47
CA PRO A 160 12.81 -8.83 -24.76
C PRO A 160 14.12 -8.06 -24.58
N GLU A 161 14.15 -6.78 -24.95
CA GLU A 161 15.31 -5.89 -24.87
C GLU A 161 15.75 -5.62 -23.44
N ARG A 162 14.85 -5.85 -22.46
CA ARG A 162 15.13 -5.76 -21.03
C ARG A 162 15.21 -7.14 -20.36
N GLY A 163 15.64 -8.17 -21.10
CA GLY A 163 15.77 -9.52 -20.55
C GLY A 163 14.45 -10.22 -20.22
N GLY A 164 13.34 -9.79 -20.84
CA GLY A 164 12.02 -10.36 -20.61
C GLY A 164 11.33 -9.82 -19.35
N GLU A 165 11.73 -8.65 -18.86
CA GLU A 165 11.03 -7.96 -17.78
C GLU A 165 9.58 -7.60 -18.16
N PRO A 166 8.64 -7.52 -17.20
CA PRO A 166 7.30 -7.05 -17.45
C PRO A 166 7.29 -5.55 -17.79
N LEU A 167 6.16 -5.07 -18.31
CA LEU A 167 5.93 -3.64 -18.48
C LEU A 167 5.73 -2.97 -17.12
N THR A 168 6.20 -1.72 -17.01
CA THR A 168 5.90 -0.83 -15.88
C THR A 168 4.43 -0.37 -15.91
N TYR A 169 3.91 0.16 -14.78
CA TYR A 169 2.55 0.75 -14.75
C TYR A 169 2.37 1.84 -15.81
N ARG A 170 3.39 2.66 -16.06
CA ARG A 170 3.34 3.70 -17.10
C ARG A 170 3.27 3.12 -18.51
N GLU A 171 4.03 2.07 -18.78
CA GLU A 171 4.00 1.40 -20.09
C GLU A 171 2.69 0.62 -20.29
N LEU A 172 2.14 0.03 -19.22
CA LEU A 172 0.81 -0.60 -19.24
C LEU A 172 -0.28 0.43 -19.53
N ALA A 173 -0.21 1.63 -18.93
CA ALA A 173 -1.13 2.72 -19.25
C ALA A 173 -1.12 3.09 -20.74
N GLN A 174 0.05 3.04 -21.37
CA GLN A 174 0.21 3.38 -22.79
C GLN A 174 -0.17 2.25 -23.76
N GLN A 175 -0.07 0.98 -23.35
CA GLN A 175 -0.22 -0.15 -24.25
C GLN A 175 -1.45 -1.00 -23.94
N LEU A 176 -1.69 -1.34 -22.67
CA LEU A 176 -2.81 -2.19 -22.26
C LEU A 176 -4.15 -1.43 -22.33
N VAL A 177 -4.17 -0.20 -21.83
CA VAL A 177 -5.41 0.58 -21.75
C VAL A 177 -6.03 0.84 -23.13
N PRO A 178 -5.30 1.35 -24.14
CA PRO A 178 -5.84 1.50 -25.50
C PRO A 178 -6.27 0.18 -26.11
N TYR A 179 -5.49 -0.89 -25.91
CA TYR A 179 -5.83 -2.23 -26.42
C TYR A 179 -7.18 -2.72 -25.90
N VAL A 180 -7.40 -2.65 -24.58
CA VAL A 180 -8.65 -3.09 -23.94
C VAL A 180 -9.83 -2.25 -24.42
N ARG A 181 -9.64 -0.94 -24.60
CA ARG A 181 -10.66 -0.04 -25.12
C ARG A 181 -11.01 -0.34 -26.58
N GLU A 182 -10.02 -0.58 -27.42
CA GLU A 182 -10.20 -0.93 -28.84
C GLU A 182 -10.95 -2.27 -29.00
N MET A 183 -10.67 -3.23 -28.13
CA MET A 183 -11.35 -4.53 -28.09
C MET A 183 -12.79 -4.46 -27.59
N GLY A 184 -13.27 -3.29 -27.12
CA GLY A 184 -14.66 -3.05 -26.74
C GLY A 184 -15.02 -3.45 -25.31
N TYR A 185 -14.02 -3.70 -24.44
CA TYR A 185 -14.28 -3.95 -23.02
C TYR A 185 -14.66 -2.67 -22.27
N THR A 186 -15.37 -2.84 -21.17
CA THR A 186 -15.81 -1.76 -20.30
C THR A 186 -15.00 -1.65 -19.01
N HIS A 187 -14.35 -2.75 -18.60
CA HIS A 187 -13.56 -2.86 -17.39
C HIS A 187 -12.27 -3.63 -17.63
N ILE A 188 -11.27 -3.32 -16.84
CA ILE A 188 -10.08 -4.14 -16.65
C ILE A 188 -10.14 -4.71 -15.24
N GLU A 189 -10.03 -6.01 -15.09
CA GLU A 189 -9.85 -6.70 -13.81
C GLU A 189 -8.39 -7.11 -13.67
N LEU A 190 -7.76 -6.62 -12.64
CA LEU A 190 -6.36 -6.92 -12.36
C LEU A 190 -6.29 -8.10 -11.43
N LEU A 191 -5.72 -9.23 -11.89
CA LEU A 191 -5.24 -10.26 -10.97
C LEU A 191 -4.37 -9.60 -9.90
N PRO A 192 -4.22 -10.18 -8.69
CA PRO A 192 -3.77 -9.44 -7.52
C PRO A 192 -2.54 -8.56 -7.75
N VAL A 193 -2.72 -7.27 -7.56
CA VAL A 193 -1.65 -6.25 -7.66
C VAL A 193 -1.16 -5.79 -6.29
N LEU A 194 -1.62 -6.42 -5.23
CA LEU A 194 -1.12 -6.16 -3.88
C LEU A 194 0.32 -6.68 -3.74
N GLU A 195 1.11 -6.01 -2.88
CA GLU A 195 2.51 -6.40 -2.71
C GLU A 195 2.65 -7.79 -2.10
N HIS A 196 3.54 -8.59 -2.68
CA HIS A 196 3.77 -9.99 -2.32
C HIS A 196 5.25 -10.37 -2.51
N PRO A 197 5.82 -11.22 -1.61
CA PRO A 197 7.24 -11.55 -1.67
C PRO A 197 7.57 -12.61 -2.72
N PHE A 198 6.60 -13.46 -3.10
CA PHE A 198 6.80 -14.59 -4.00
C PHE A 198 6.06 -14.38 -5.32
N ALA A 199 6.80 -14.12 -6.39
CA ALA A 199 6.24 -13.89 -7.74
C ALA A 199 5.39 -15.06 -8.25
N GLY A 200 5.74 -16.31 -7.90
CA GLY A 200 4.98 -17.50 -8.30
C GLY A 200 3.59 -17.61 -7.67
N SER A 201 3.27 -16.78 -6.67
CA SER A 201 1.92 -16.71 -6.08
C SER A 201 0.94 -15.89 -6.92
N TRP A 202 1.42 -15.18 -7.95
CA TRP A 202 0.64 -14.24 -8.77
C TRP A 202 -0.05 -13.13 -7.95
N GLY A 203 0.50 -12.82 -6.77
CA GLY A 203 -0.04 -11.83 -5.86
C GLY A 203 -1.02 -12.36 -4.81
N TYR A 204 -1.35 -13.65 -4.82
CA TYR A 204 -2.28 -14.23 -3.83
C TYR A 204 -1.67 -14.45 -2.43
N GLN A 205 -0.34 -14.37 -2.28
CA GLN A 205 0.34 -14.41 -0.98
C GLN A 205 0.76 -13.01 -0.54
N VAL A 206 -0.21 -12.20 -0.16
CA VAL A 206 -0.06 -10.77 0.13
C VAL A 206 0.78 -10.52 1.38
N ILE A 207 1.66 -9.51 1.33
CA ILE A 207 2.38 -8.96 2.48
C ILE A 207 1.93 -7.54 2.80
N GLY A 208 1.51 -6.76 1.79
CA GLY A 208 1.07 -5.37 1.91
C GLY A 208 -0.34 -5.17 1.35
N PHE A 209 -1.36 -5.18 2.22
CA PHE A 209 -2.76 -5.02 1.82
C PHE A 209 -3.12 -3.62 1.32
N PHE A 210 -2.26 -2.61 1.59
CA PHE A 210 -2.47 -1.22 1.20
C PHE A 210 -1.43 -0.73 0.18
N ALA A 211 -0.60 -1.64 -0.36
CA ALA A 211 0.47 -1.33 -1.29
C ALA A 211 0.25 -1.99 -2.64
N PRO A 212 0.30 -1.26 -3.76
CA PRO A 212 0.47 -1.87 -5.06
C PRO A 212 1.87 -2.48 -5.15
N THR A 213 2.02 -3.60 -5.87
CA THR A 213 3.32 -4.25 -6.00
C THR A 213 4.34 -3.32 -6.67
N SER A 214 5.51 -3.21 -6.07
CA SER A 214 6.64 -2.40 -6.54
C SER A 214 7.29 -2.94 -7.82
N ARG A 215 6.95 -4.17 -8.25
CA ARG A 215 7.47 -4.81 -9.46
C ARG A 215 7.24 -4.03 -10.75
N PHE A 216 6.19 -3.24 -10.79
CA PHE A 216 5.81 -2.46 -11.98
C PHE A 216 6.01 -0.96 -11.80
N GLY A 217 6.54 -0.52 -10.65
CA GLY A 217 6.80 0.88 -10.34
C GLY A 217 6.25 1.34 -9.00
N PRO A 218 6.45 2.61 -8.64
CA PRO A 218 5.99 3.18 -7.38
C PRO A 218 4.47 3.42 -7.37
N PRO A 219 3.87 3.68 -6.19
CA PRO A 219 2.43 3.86 -6.03
C PRO A 219 1.82 4.95 -6.92
N GLU A 220 2.52 6.05 -7.18
CA GLU A 220 2.07 7.11 -8.08
C GLU A 220 1.94 6.66 -9.54
N ASP A 221 2.74 5.69 -9.98
CA ASP A 221 2.63 5.13 -11.31
C ASP A 221 1.42 4.21 -11.45
N PHE A 222 1.08 3.47 -10.39
CA PHE A 222 -0.16 2.71 -10.33
C PHE A 222 -1.39 3.63 -10.38
N LYS A 223 -1.37 4.75 -9.62
CA LYS A 223 -2.42 5.77 -9.69
C LYS A 223 -2.57 6.34 -11.12
N ALA A 224 -1.45 6.61 -11.79
CA ALA A 224 -1.49 7.07 -13.17
C ALA A 224 -2.02 6.04 -14.17
N PHE A 225 -1.78 4.75 -13.92
CA PHE A 225 -2.40 3.68 -14.70
C PHE A 225 -3.93 3.68 -14.55
N ILE A 226 -4.43 3.84 -13.32
CA ILE A 226 -5.87 3.94 -13.04
C ILE A 226 -6.47 5.19 -13.69
N ASP A 227 -5.82 6.34 -13.58
CA ASP A 227 -6.24 7.57 -14.26
C ASP A 227 -6.34 7.39 -15.79
N ALA A 228 -5.38 6.69 -16.39
CA ALA A 228 -5.43 6.37 -17.80
C ALA A 228 -6.63 5.47 -18.16
N CYS A 229 -6.96 4.49 -17.31
CA CYS A 229 -8.16 3.67 -17.48
C CYS A 229 -9.43 4.55 -17.45
N HIS A 230 -9.56 5.40 -16.46
CA HIS A 230 -10.70 6.31 -16.31
C HIS A 230 -10.80 7.31 -17.47
N ALA A 231 -9.68 7.85 -17.95
CA ALA A 231 -9.66 8.73 -19.12
C ALA A 231 -10.12 8.04 -20.42
N HIS A 232 -9.96 6.72 -20.51
CA HIS A 232 -10.46 5.89 -21.62
C HIS A 232 -11.83 5.27 -21.34
N GLU A 233 -12.55 5.75 -20.33
CA GLU A 233 -13.86 5.24 -19.90
C GLU A 233 -13.87 3.75 -19.52
N LEU A 234 -12.77 3.25 -19.00
CA LEU A 234 -12.63 1.91 -18.45
C LEU A 234 -12.70 1.93 -16.94
N GLY A 235 -13.55 1.08 -16.37
CA GLY A 235 -13.54 0.80 -14.93
C GLY A 235 -12.37 -0.12 -14.57
N VAL A 236 -11.91 -0.05 -13.32
CA VAL A 236 -10.86 -0.95 -12.80
C VAL A 236 -11.42 -1.75 -11.64
N ILE A 237 -11.21 -3.07 -11.71
CA ILE A 237 -11.55 -4.03 -10.65
C ILE A 237 -10.22 -4.58 -10.13
N LEU A 238 -10.09 -4.69 -8.82
CA LEU A 238 -8.95 -5.31 -8.14
C LEU A 238 -9.40 -6.64 -7.55
N ASP A 239 -8.71 -7.73 -7.90
CA ASP A 239 -8.89 -9.04 -7.29
C ASP A 239 -8.10 -9.13 -5.96
#